data_33adec9c08a4c608f655314618bd7147
#
_entry.id   33adec9c08a4c608f655314618bd7147
#
_cell.length_a   1.000
_cell.length_b   1.000
_cell.length_c   1.000
_cell.angle_alpha   90.00
_cell.angle_beta   90.00
_cell.angle_gamma   90.00
#
_symmetry.space_group_name_H-M   'P 1'
#
loop_
_entity.id
_entity.type
_entity.pdbx_description
1 polymer ?
#
loop_
_entity_poly.entity_id
_entity_poly.type
_entity_poly.pdbx_seq_one_letter_code
_entity_poly.pdbx_strand_id
1 'polypeptide(L)'
;MNRRSVLKKHNNKNTILKILCIIAIIIIGFSKFILHSHKQYADTSGDWRLILVDRNHYIPKDYQMNLTRLSNGKQVDFRIYPSLQKMFNDARASGLALFVREGYRTFQDQQQIMNERIREYENQGNSKRRATKMAEKYVAIPGTSEHQ
;
A
#
# COMPACT_ATOMS: atom_id res chain seq x y z
N MET A 1 -5.91 -31.60 -60.71
CA MET A 1 -6.14 -30.62 -59.59
C MET A 1 -5.63 -31.26 -58.31
N ASN A 2 -4.64 -30.64 -57.67
CA ASN A 2 -3.75 -31.29 -56.69
C ASN A 2 -4.36 -31.21 -55.25
N ARG A 3 -4.94 -32.33 -54.74
CA ARG A 3 -5.54 -32.41 -53.39
C ARG A 3 -4.59 -32.02 -52.25
N ARG A 4 -3.27 -32.14 -52.44
CA ARG A 4 -2.26 -31.74 -51.43
C ARG A 4 -2.17 -30.23 -51.22
N SER A 5 -2.44 -29.40 -52.21
CA SER A 5 -2.39 -27.94 -52.11
C SER A 5 -3.56 -27.37 -51.31
N VAL A 6 -4.73 -28.01 -51.36
CA VAL A 6 -5.94 -27.58 -50.64
C VAL A 6 -5.81 -27.88 -49.15
N LEU A 7 -5.24 -29.02 -48.77
CA LEU A 7 -5.01 -29.39 -47.35
C LEU A 7 -3.96 -28.50 -46.67
N LYS A 8 -2.92 -28.09 -47.39
CA LYS A 8 -1.88 -27.20 -46.87
C LYS A 8 -2.42 -25.79 -46.63
N LYS A 9 -3.34 -25.32 -47.43
CA LYS A 9 -3.97 -24.00 -47.30
C LYS A 9 -4.97 -23.92 -46.13
N HIS A 10 -5.68 -25.02 -45.83
CA HIS A 10 -6.61 -25.10 -44.72
C HIS A 10 -5.87 -25.15 -43.35
N ASN A 11 -4.77 -25.90 -43.28
CA ASN A 11 -3.96 -26.04 -42.07
C ASN A 11 -3.29 -24.71 -41.67
N ASN A 12 -2.88 -23.90 -42.64
CA ASN A 12 -2.26 -22.60 -42.43
C ASN A 12 -3.26 -21.57 -41.81
N LYS A 13 -4.53 -21.56 -42.25
CA LYS A 13 -5.55 -20.69 -41.68
C LYS A 13 -5.85 -20.99 -40.19
N ASN A 14 -5.93 -22.27 -39.82
CA ASN A 14 -6.14 -22.69 -38.43
C ASN A 14 -4.94 -22.36 -37.54
N THR A 15 -3.72 -22.46 -38.07
CA THR A 15 -2.49 -22.08 -37.38
C THR A 15 -2.44 -20.58 -37.13
N ILE A 16 -2.77 -19.75 -38.13
CA ILE A 16 -2.84 -18.29 -37.99
C ILE A 16 -3.90 -17.89 -36.98
N LEU A 17 -5.08 -18.50 -36.99
CA LEU A 17 -6.14 -18.23 -36.02
C LEU A 17 -5.71 -18.56 -34.59
N LYS A 18 -5.04 -19.67 -34.37
CA LYS A 18 -4.48 -20.04 -33.05
C LYS A 18 -3.45 -19.02 -32.54
N ILE A 19 -2.56 -18.56 -33.42
CA ILE A 19 -1.56 -17.54 -33.10
C ILE A 19 -2.25 -16.22 -32.71
N LEU A 20 -3.25 -15.79 -33.47
CA LEU A 20 -4.01 -14.56 -33.15
C LEU A 20 -4.75 -14.66 -31.81
N CYS A 21 -5.33 -15.82 -31.49
CA CYS A 21 -5.95 -16.06 -30.17
C CYS A 21 -4.94 -15.98 -29.03
N ILE A 22 -3.76 -16.56 -29.19
CA ILE A 22 -2.68 -16.49 -28.19
C ILE A 22 -2.23 -15.05 -27.97
N ILE A 23 -2.03 -14.30 -29.06
CA ILE A 23 -1.66 -12.87 -28.98
C ILE A 23 -2.74 -12.05 -28.26
N ALA A 24 -4.02 -12.28 -28.56
CA ALA A 24 -5.13 -11.62 -27.91
C ALA A 24 -5.16 -11.93 -26.39
N ILE A 25 -4.94 -13.16 -25.99
CA ILE A 25 -4.87 -13.56 -24.57
C ILE A 25 -3.70 -12.87 -23.86
N ILE A 26 -2.54 -12.79 -24.51
CA ILE A 26 -1.36 -12.10 -23.98
C ILE A 26 -1.63 -10.60 -23.81
N ILE A 27 -2.25 -9.95 -24.80
CA ILE A 27 -2.60 -8.52 -24.75
C ILE A 27 -3.61 -8.25 -23.63
N ILE A 28 -4.64 -9.09 -23.48
CA ILE A 28 -5.64 -8.96 -22.41
C ILE A 28 -5.00 -9.19 -21.03
N GLY A 29 -4.12 -10.17 -20.90
CA GLY A 29 -3.37 -10.45 -19.68
C GLY A 29 -2.44 -9.31 -19.30
N PHE A 30 -1.73 -8.73 -20.27
CA PHE A 30 -0.83 -7.61 -20.09
C PHE A 30 -1.58 -6.32 -19.75
N SER A 31 -2.72 -6.07 -20.40
CA SER A 31 -3.60 -4.94 -20.08
C SER A 31 -4.13 -5.00 -18.64
N LYS A 32 -4.57 -6.18 -18.19
CA LYS A 32 -4.99 -6.37 -16.78
C LYS A 32 -3.84 -6.21 -15.80
N PHE A 33 -2.63 -6.64 -16.17
CA PHE A 33 -1.43 -6.47 -15.35
C PHE A 33 -1.05 -5.00 -15.18
N ILE A 34 -1.12 -4.20 -16.25
CA ILE A 34 -0.84 -2.75 -16.22
C ILE A 34 -1.89 -2.02 -15.35
N LEU A 35 -3.18 -2.35 -15.50
CA LEU A 35 -4.25 -1.74 -14.71
C LEU A 35 -4.13 -2.05 -13.20
N HIS A 36 -3.50 -3.17 -12.82
CA HIS A 36 -3.36 -3.57 -11.41
C HIS A 36 -2.12 -2.98 -10.72
N SER A 37 -1.25 -2.30 -11.46
CA SER A 37 0.03 -1.78 -10.96
C SER A 37 0.03 -0.28 -10.65
N HIS A 38 -1.05 0.45 -10.86
CA HIS A 38 -1.12 1.87 -10.52
C HIS A 38 -1.43 2.06 -9.03
N LYS A 39 -0.43 2.55 -8.28
CA LYS A 39 -0.65 3.09 -6.94
C LYS A 39 -1.58 4.28 -7.06
N GLN A 40 -2.72 4.22 -6.40
CA GLN A 40 -3.59 5.36 -6.25
C GLN A 40 -3.11 6.19 -5.07
N TYR A 41 -2.97 7.50 -5.25
CA TYR A 41 -2.64 8.40 -4.17
C TYR A 41 -3.92 8.94 -3.51
N ALA A 42 -3.83 9.20 -2.21
CA ALA A 42 -4.92 9.81 -1.45
C ALA A 42 -5.21 11.22 -1.97
N ASP A 43 -6.48 11.59 -1.97
CA ASP A 43 -6.89 12.96 -2.25
C ASP A 43 -6.60 13.82 -1.01
N THR A 44 -5.74 14.82 -1.17
CA THR A 44 -5.33 15.76 -0.12
C THR A 44 -5.87 17.17 -0.34
N SER A 45 -6.75 17.36 -1.33
CA SER A 45 -7.30 18.68 -1.70
C SER A 45 -8.42 19.16 -0.77
N GLY A 46 -9.02 18.22 -0.02
CA GLY A 46 -10.15 18.50 0.88
C GLY A 46 -9.72 18.74 2.34
N ASP A 47 -10.61 18.41 3.26
CA ASP A 47 -10.32 18.51 4.70
C ASP A 47 -9.22 17.51 5.10
N TRP A 48 -8.10 18.03 5.57
CA TRP A 48 -6.95 17.23 5.99
C TRP A 48 -7.28 16.16 7.05
N ARG A 49 -8.37 16.33 7.81
CA ARG A 49 -8.85 15.37 8.83
C ARG A 49 -9.52 14.15 8.22
N LEU A 50 -9.89 14.23 6.94
CA LEU A 50 -10.66 13.22 6.22
C LEU A 50 -9.87 12.57 5.08
N ILE A 51 -8.57 12.76 5.05
CA ILE A 51 -7.69 12.11 4.05
C ILE A 51 -7.76 10.60 4.26
N LEU A 52 -8.26 9.89 3.26
CA LEU A 52 -8.33 8.44 3.27
C LEU A 52 -6.97 7.84 2.91
N VAL A 53 -6.36 7.17 3.86
CA VAL A 53 -5.12 6.39 3.65
C VAL A 53 -5.39 4.93 3.97
N ASP A 54 -5.20 4.06 3.00
CA ASP A 54 -5.36 2.61 3.14
C ASP A 54 -4.49 1.87 2.12
N ARG A 55 -4.63 0.55 2.00
CA ARG A 55 -3.86 -0.28 1.06
C ARG A 55 -3.95 0.16 -0.40
N ASN A 56 -5.00 0.84 -0.79
CA ASN A 56 -5.26 1.29 -2.15
C ASN A 56 -4.93 2.78 -2.32
N HIS A 57 -4.93 3.55 -1.23
CA HIS A 57 -4.73 4.99 -1.23
C HIS A 57 -3.44 5.35 -0.47
N TYR A 58 -2.41 5.68 -1.23
CA TYR A 58 -1.09 6.03 -0.71
C TYR A 58 -1.00 7.51 -0.37
N ILE A 59 -0.35 7.87 0.73
CA ILE A 59 0.03 9.26 0.99
C ILE A 59 0.89 9.77 -0.18
N PRO A 60 0.60 10.95 -0.75
CA PRO A 60 1.47 11.58 -1.73
C PRO A 60 2.87 11.82 -1.15
N LYS A 61 3.92 11.61 -1.97
CA LYS A 61 5.32 11.76 -1.52
C LYS A 61 5.68 13.17 -1.12
N ASP A 62 4.98 14.14 -1.66
CA ASP A 62 5.13 15.58 -1.44
C ASP A 62 4.17 16.14 -0.39
N TYR A 63 3.37 15.27 0.26
CA TYR A 63 2.49 15.69 1.34
C TYR A 63 3.30 16.23 2.51
N GLN A 64 3.07 17.50 2.84
CA GLN A 64 3.80 18.19 3.90
C GLN A 64 2.94 18.32 5.15
N MET A 65 3.53 18.00 6.30
CA MET A 65 2.93 18.22 7.62
C MET A 65 3.86 19.08 8.48
N ASN A 66 3.28 20.01 9.21
CA ASN A 66 3.99 20.70 10.27
C ASN A 66 3.94 19.87 11.55
N LEU A 67 5.06 19.34 11.97
CA LEU A 67 5.15 18.46 13.13
C LEU A 67 5.54 19.21 14.39
N THR A 68 4.87 18.87 15.49
CA THR A 68 5.22 19.29 16.84
C THR A 68 5.77 18.12 17.63
N ARG A 69 6.91 18.34 18.30
CA ARG A 69 7.50 17.33 19.18
C ARG A 69 6.90 17.41 20.58
N LEU A 70 6.45 16.27 21.09
CA LEU A 70 5.94 16.12 22.44
C LEU A 70 7.07 15.86 23.45
N SER A 71 6.80 16.02 24.75
CA SER A 71 7.78 15.82 25.82
C SER A 71 8.38 14.40 25.86
N ASN A 72 7.64 13.39 25.40
CA ASN A 72 8.11 12.02 25.30
C ASN A 72 8.85 11.72 23.97
N GLY A 73 9.16 12.74 23.17
CA GLY A 73 9.89 12.62 21.91
C GLY A 73 9.05 12.23 20.70
N LYS A 74 7.79 11.84 20.86
CA LYS A 74 6.89 11.56 19.74
C LYS A 74 6.54 12.86 19.01
N GLN A 75 6.19 12.75 17.74
CA GLN A 75 5.77 13.89 16.91
C GLN A 75 4.33 13.71 16.47
N VAL A 76 3.61 14.82 16.40
CA VAL A 76 2.21 14.88 15.94
C VAL A 76 2.04 16.06 15.02
N ASP A 77 1.00 16.03 14.18
CA ASP A 77 0.63 17.19 13.38
C ASP A 77 0.33 18.38 14.32
N PHE A 78 0.94 19.54 14.03
CA PHE A 78 0.75 20.76 14.80
C PHE A 78 -0.73 21.16 14.95
N ARG A 79 -1.53 20.89 13.93
CA ARG A 79 -2.95 21.25 13.90
C ARG A 79 -3.79 20.55 14.96
N ILE A 80 -3.39 19.35 15.40
CA ILE A 80 -4.11 18.62 16.47
C ILE A 80 -3.65 19.03 17.86
N TYR A 81 -2.49 19.70 17.98
CA TYR A 81 -1.84 19.92 19.28
C TYR A 81 -2.72 20.63 20.31
N PRO A 82 -3.49 21.70 19.99
CA PRO A 82 -4.37 22.35 20.96
C PRO A 82 -5.46 21.41 21.51
N SER A 83 -6.08 20.62 20.64
CA SER A 83 -7.11 19.65 21.04
C SER A 83 -6.52 18.49 21.85
N LEU A 84 -5.32 18.03 21.49
CA LEU A 84 -4.58 17.00 22.23
C LEU A 84 -4.25 17.49 23.65
N GLN A 85 -3.78 18.73 23.80
CA GLN A 85 -3.51 19.33 25.12
C GLN A 85 -4.78 19.43 25.97
N LYS A 86 -5.89 19.88 25.37
CA LYS A 86 -7.17 19.92 26.07
C LYS A 86 -7.58 18.52 26.55
N MET A 87 -7.51 17.51 25.72
CA MET A 87 -7.83 16.13 26.08
C MET A 87 -6.98 15.63 27.25
N PHE A 88 -5.68 15.93 27.25
CA PHE A 88 -4.79 15.57 28.37
C PHE A 88 -5.14 16.31 29.68
N ASN A 89 -5.53 17.58 29.57
CA ASN A 89 -5.94 18.37 30.75
C ASN A 89 -7.22 17.83 31.36
N ASP A 90 -8.22 17.54 30.51
CA ASP A 90 -9.50 16.98 30.95
C ASP A 90 -9.32 15.60 31.59
N ALA A 91 -8.48 14.75 31.02
CA ALA A 91 -8.14 13.44 31.59
C ALA A 91 -7.49 13.56 32.94
N ARG A 92 -6.49 14.48 33.12
CA ARG A 92 -5.85 14.72 34.40
C ARG A 92 -6.84 15.23 35.47
N ALA A 93 -7.75 16.11 35.07
CA ALA A 93 -8.81 16.59 35.97
C ALA A 93 -9.74 15.45 36.44
N SER A 94 -9.84 14.39 35.62
CA SER A 94 -10.59 13.16 35.95
C SER A 94 -9.74 12.08 36.61
N GLY A 95 -8.49 12.39 37.03
CA GLY A 95 -7.58 11.45 37.68
C GLY A 95 -6.91 10.45 36.74
N LEU A 96 -6.97 10.66 35.42
CA LEU A 96 -6.38 9.79 34.41
C LEU A 96 -5.04 10.34 33.90
N ALA A 97 -4.03 9.48 33.78
CA ALA A 97 -2.74 9.80 33.21
C ALA A 97 -2.64 9.23 31.79
N LEU A 98 -2.80 10.07 30.78
CA LEU A 98 -2.66 9.69 29.37
C LEU A 98 -1.25 9.97 28.86
N PHE A 99 -0.82 9.19 27.85
CA PHE A 99 0.41 9.46 27.11
C PHE A 99 0.22 9.10 25.62
N VAL A 100 0.93 9.78 24.76
CA VAL A 100 0.97 9.42 23.32
C VAL A 100 1.92 8.27 23.13
N ARG A 101 1.41 7.09 22.87
CA ARG A 101 2.20 5.89 22.62
C ARG A 101 2.89 5.95 21.24
N GLU A 102 2.14 6.31 20.20
CA GLU A 102 2.61 6.45 18.83
C GLU A 102 2.12 7.77 18.25
N GLY A 103 2.95 8.39 17.41
CA GLY A 103 2.64 9.61 16.69
C GLY A 103 2.99 9.46 15.20
N TYR A 104 3.48 10.53 14.61
CA TYR A 104 3.98 10.52 13.23
C TYR A 104 5.11 9.49 13.06
N ARG A 105 5.11 8.86 11.89
CA ARG A 105 6.08 7.85 11.50
C ARG A 105 6.57 8.14 10.09
N THR A 106 7.88 8.18 9.89
CA THR A 106 8.45 8.35 8.56
C THR A 106 8.19 7.12 7.68
N PHE A 107 8.31 7.30 6.37
CA PHE A 107 8.27 6.16 5.42
C PHE A 107 9.33 5.11 5.77
N GLN A 108 10.54 5.54 6.16
CA GLN A 108 11.64 4.67 6.53
C GLN A 108 11.33 3.85 7.79
N ASP A 109 10.76 4.49 8.81
CA ASP A 109 10.36 3.80 10.04
C ASP A 109 9.30 2.74 9.75
N GLN A 110 8.30 3.07 8.92
CA GLN A 110 7.27 2.12 8.51
C GLN A 110 7.86 0.95 7.71
N GLN A 111 8.84 1.23 6.83
CA GLN A 111 9.55 0.20 6.09
C GLN A 111 10.35 -0.71 7.02
N GLN A 112 10.99 -0.16 8.04
CA GLN A 112 11.72 -0.94 9.03
C GLN A 112 10.78 -1.89 9.78
N ILE A 113 9.64 -1.40 10.27
CA ILE A 113 8.62 -2.21 10.96
C ILE A 113 8.14 -3.36 10.06
N MET A 114 7.88 -3.07 8.79
CA MET A 114 7.49 -4.10 7.81
C MET A 114 8.58 -5.15 7.65
N ASN A 115 9.84 -4.73 7.48
CA ASN A 115 10.97 -5.64 7.31
C ASN A 115 11.21 -6.52 8.54
N GLU A 116 11.06 -5.96 9.75
CA GLU A 116 11.16 -6.69 11.00
C GLU A 116 10.07 -7.76 11.09
N ARG A 117 8.83 -7.40 10.77
CA ARG A 117 7.72 -8.37 10.77
C ARG A 117 7.92 -9.49 9.73
N ILE A 118 8.44 -9.17 8.55
CA ILE A 118 8.77 -10.18 7.53
C ILE A 118 9.82 -11.14 8.06
N ARG A 119 10.91 -10.61 8.67
CA ARG A 119 11.98 -11.45 9.26
C ARG A 119 11.47 -12.36 10.36
N GLU A 120 10.57 -11.88 11.20
CA GLU A 120 9.96 -12.73 12.24
C GLU A 120 9.26 -13.95 11.65
N TYR A 121 8.49 -13.75 10.56
CA TYR A 121 7.82 -14.86 9.88
C TYR A 121 8.79 -15.76 9.11
N GLU A 122 9.86 -15.21 8.54
CA GLU A 122 10.92 -16.02 7.90
C GLU A 122 11.62 -16.92 8.94
N ASN A 123 11.91 -16.38 10.13
CA ASN A 123 12.51 -17.15 11.24
C ASN A 123 11.59 -18.28 11.74
N GLN A 124 10.28 -18.18 11.50
CA GLN A 124 9.31 -19.25 11.77
C GLN A 124 9.24 -20.30 10.64
N GLY A 125 10.16 -20.26 9.68
CA GLY A 125 10.24 -21.22 8.57
C GLY A 125 9.39 -20.90 7.35
N ASN A 126 8.80 -19.70 7.28
CA ASN A 126 8.04 -19.30 6.09
C ASN A 126 8.97 -18.80 4.97
N SER A 127 8.64 -19.11 3.73
CA SER A 127 9.33 -18.47 2.59
C SER A 127 9.09 -16.96 2.61
N LYS A 128 10.03 -16.18 2.08
CA LYS A 128 9.95 -14.70 2.00
C LYS A 128 8.61 -14.22 1.42
N ARG A 129 8.13 -14.84 0.34
CA ARG A 129 6.84 -14.52 -0.26
C ARG A 129 5.66 -14.71 0.70
N ARG A 130 5.67 -15.80 1.47
CA ARG A 130 4.63 -16.10 2.46
C ARG A 130 4.74 -15.16 3.65
N ALA A 131 5.93 -14.95 4.17
CA ALA A 131 6.23 -14.02 5.26
C ALA A 131 5.75 -12.59 4.94
N THR A 132 6.05 -12.08 3.73
CA THR A 132 5.56 -10.78 3.28
C THR A 132 4.03 -10.70 3.29
N LYS A 133 3.34 -11.68 2.71
CA LYS A 133 1.86 -11.72 2.72
C LYS A 133 1.27 -11.79 4.13
N MET A 134 1.96 -12.46 5.05
CA MET A 134 1.54 -12.53 6.45
C MET A 134 1.76 -11.18 7.14
N ALA A 135 2.91 -10.54 6.93
CA ALA A 135 3.22 -9.24 7.50
C ALA A 135 2.22 -8.16 7.05
N GLU A 136 1.87 -8.12 5.77
CA GLU A 136 0.89 -7.18 5.19
C GLU A 136 -0.53 -7.28 5.78
N LYS A 137 -0.85 -8.33 6.51
CA LYS A 137 -2.14 -8.45 7.21
C LYS A 137 -2.21 -7.61 8.49
N TYR A 138 -1.06 -7.32 9.10
CA TYR A 138 -0.96 -6.69 10.42
C TYR A 138 -0.16 -5.40 10.42
N VAL A 139 0.65 -5.18 9.39
CA VAL A 139 1.49 -3.99 9.23
C VAL A 139 1.09 -3.29 7.94
N ALA A 140 0.81 -2.00 8.03
CA ALA A 140 0.52 -1.19 6.86
C ALA A 140 1.74 -1.14 5.93
N ILE A 141 1.50 -1.24 4.62
CA ILE A 141 2.53 -1.07 3.60
C ILE A 141 3.08 0.37 3.71
N PRO A 142 4.41 0.59 3.59
CA PRO A 142 4.96 1.94 3.61
C PRO A 142 4.28 2.87 2.59
N GLY A 143 3.81 4.01 3.07
CA GLY A 143 2.99 4.96 2.30
C GLY A 143 1.47 4.74 2.43
N THR A 144 1.03 3.74 3.20
CA THR A 144 -0.40 3.45 3.43
C THR A 144 -0.75 3.39 4.91
N SER A 145 0.11 3.91 5.76
CA SER A 145 -0.12 4.00 7.21
C SER A 145 -0.71 5.35 7.57
N GLU A 146 -1.71 5.37 8.43
CA GLU A 146 -2.30 6.58 9.02
C GLU A 146 -1.33 7.31 9.97
N HIS A 147 -0.18 6.72 10.26
CA HIS A 147 0.90 7.38 11.02
C HIS A 147 1.87 8.19 10.15
N GLN A 148 1.66 8.22 8.81
CA GLN A 148 2.57 8.89 7.87
C GLN A 148 2.03 10.22 7.37
#